data_9da020b2e96b69c20b839016b0c54d97
#
_entry.id   9da020b2e96b69c20b839016b0c54d97
#
_cell.length_a   1.000
_cell.length_b   1.000
_cell.length_c   1.000
_cell.angle_alpha   90.00
_cell.angle_beta   90.00
_cell.angle_gamma   90.00
#
_symmetry.space_group_name_H-M   'P 1'
#
loop_
_entity.id
_entity.type
_entity.pdbx_description
1 polymer ?
#
loop_
_entity_poly.entity_id
_entity_poly.type
_entity_poly.pdbx_seq_one_letter_code
_entity_poly.pdbx_strand_id
1 'polypeptide(L)'
;VSTADLSKKPEAVSAMFDDVAEGYDRTNNWLSGGNAYLWRIATTRAINPQPQERVLDLAAGTGTSSAAIAKSGAHVVAADFSPGMIEVGKLKHGKDPLVEFVQADATKLPFADNSFDAVTMSFGLRNVVEPKKALAELYRVTKPGGRIVICEFSTPPNSVVRTGYNLYLRKVMPLVAKVSSTNTDAYTYLADSIEDWPAQATLSSWIRDAGFTQVAYRNLTAGVVALHRGIKPVS
;
A
#
# COMPACT_ATOMS: atom_id res chain seq x y z
N VAL A 1 21.60 -11.95 8.48
CA VAL A 1 20.29 -11.47 8.02
C VAL A 1 20.56 -10.16 7.30
N SER A 2 20.22 -10.07 6.01
CA SER A 2 20.42 -8.84 5.22
C SER A 2 19.39 -7.82 5.69
N THR A 3 19.85 -6.70 6.24
CA THR A 3 18.99 -5.58 6.63
C THR A 3 18.36 -4.96 5.37
N ALA A 4 17.05 -4.68 5.38
CA ALA A 4 16.41 -3.99 4.26
C ALA A 4 17.01 -2.57 4.13
N ASP A 5 17.36 -2.20 2.91
CA ASP A 5 17.92 -0.90 2.56
C ASP A 5 17.24 -0.31 1.31
N LEU A 6 17.66 0.87 0.86
CA LEU A 6 17.09 1.53 -0.31
C LEU A 6 17.35 0.79 -1.65
N SER A 7 18.15 -0.30 -1.65
CA SER A 7 18.21 -1.19 -2.82
C SER A 7 16.92 -2.00 -3.01
N LYS A 8 16.09 -2.06 -1.97
CA LYS A 8 14.75 -2.69 -1.95
C LYS A 8 14.77 -4.14 -2.47
N LYS A 9 15.85 -4.89 -2.15
CA LYS A 9 15.95 -6.30 -2.54
C LYS A 9 14.72 -7.06 -2.02
N PRO A 10 13.95 -7.71 -2.88
CA PRO A 10 12.65 -8.29 -2.51
C PRO A 10 12.73 -9.24 -1.33
N GLU A 11 13.77 -10.05 -1.25
CA GLU A 11 13.99 -11.03 -0.16
C GLU A 11 14.26 -10.35 1.18
N ALA A 12 15.03 -9.24 1.18
CA ALA A 12 15.35 -8.50 2.40
C ALA A 12 14.10 -7.72 2.90
N VAL A 13 13.34 -7.13 1.99
CA VAL A 13 12.08 -6.46 2.30
C VAL A 13 11.05 -7.46 2.82
N SER A 14 10.89 -8.62 2.18
CA SER A 14 9.98 -9.69 2.64
C SER A 14 10.35 -10.16 4.04
N ALA A 15 11.62 -10.50 4.29
CA ALA A 15 12.07 -10.95 5.59
C ALA A 15 11.82 -9.92 6.71
N MET A 16 12.01 -8.63 6.41
CA MET A 16 11.70 -7.56 7.35
C MET A 16 10.20 -7.52 7.69
N PHE A 17 9.31 -7.68 6.70
CA PHE A 17 7.87 -7.71 6.92
C PHE A 17 7.41 -8.99 7.62
N ASP A 18 8.03 -10.15 7.32
CA ASP A 18 7.77 -11.41 8.02
C ASP A 18 8.07 -11.28 9.52
N ASP A 19 9.19 -10.64 9.90
CA ASP A 19 9.59 -10.44 11.30
C ASP A 19 8.62 -9.58 12.11
N VAL A 20 7.88 -8.67 11.46
CA VAL A 20 6.96 -7.73 12.14
C VAL A 20 5.48 -8.09 11.96
N ALA A 21 5.15 -9.14 11.21
CA ALA A 21 3.79 -9.45 10.75
C ALA A 21 2.76 -9.56 11.89
N GLU A 22 3.10 -10.21 13.00
CA GLU A 22 2.18 -10.39 14.14
C GLU A 22 1.77 -9.07 14.81
N GLY A 23 2.69 -8.11 14.92
CA GLY A 23 2.48 -6.81 15.57
C GLY A 23 2.16 -5.66 14.61
N TYR A 24 2.18 -5.91 13.30
CA TYR A 24 2.18 -4.91 12.23
C TYR A 24 1.05 -3.89 12.35
N ASP A 25 -0.19 -4.36 12.44
CA ASP A 25 -1.38 -3.48 12.50
C ASP A 25 -1.37 -2.57 13.74
N ARG A 26 -0.99 -3.12 14.90
CA ARG A 26 -0.94 -2.37 16.16
C ARG A 26 0.12 -1.29 16.10
N THR A 27 1.29 -1.63 15.60
CA THR A 27 2.42 -0.72 15.50
C THR A 27 2.15 0.41 14.51
N ASN A 28 1.57 0.11 13.34
CA ASN A 28 1.19 1.12 12.37
C ASN A 28 0.12 2.08 12.91
N ASN A 29 -0.87 1.58 13.65
CA ASN A 29 -1.85 2.43 14.31
C ASN A 29 -1.19 3.38 15.32
N TRP A 30 -0.24 2.89 16.09
CA TRP A 30 0.47 3.70 17.09
C TRP A 30 1.33 4.79 16.44
N LEU A 31 2.16 4.43 15.47
CA LEU A 31 3.05 5.34 14.75
C LEU A 31 2.30 6.39 13.92
N SER A 32 1.16 6.02 13.38
CA SER A 32 0.31 6.97 12.65
C SER A 32 -0.54 7.87 13.55
N GLY A 33 -0.48 7.70 14.88
CA GLY A 33 -1.39 8.38 15.80
C GLY A 33 -2.86 8.10 15.50
N GLY A 34 -3.20 6.87 15.04
CA GLY A 34 -4.55 6.47 14.67
C GLY A 34 -4.96 6.86 13.23
N ASN A 35 -4.14 7.62 12.51
CA ASN A 35 -4.46 8.04 11.14
C ASN A 35 -4.56 6.85 10.16
N ALA A 36 -3.88 5.73 10.40
CA ALA A 36 -3.96 4.54 9.55
C ALA A 36 -5.41 4.06 9.35
N TYR A 37 -6.24 4.13 10.39
CA TYR A 37 -7.67 3.83 10.29
C TYR A 37 -8.42 4.80 9.38
N LEU A 38 -8.16 6.11 9.51
CA LEU A 38 -8.80 7.14 8.67
C LEU A 38 -8.35 7.05 7.21
N TRP A 39 -7.08 6.75 6.96
CA TRP A 39 -6.56 6.52 5.61
C TRP A 39 -7.20 5.30 4.95
N ARG A 40 -7.39 4.21 5.70
CA ARG A 40 -8.10 3.02 5.21
C ARG A 40 -9.54 3.34 4.82
N ILE A 41 -10.28 4.08 5.65
CA ILE A 41 -11.64 4.53 5.30
C ILE A 41 -11.62 5.38 4.03
N ALA A 42 -10.68 6.33 3.92
CA ALA A 42 -10.57 7.18 2.75
C ALA A 42 -10.25 6.37 1.48
N THR A 43 -9.36 5.38 1.58
CA THR A 43 -9.00 4.47 0.50
C THR A 43 -10.19 3.62 0.07
N THR A 44 -10.88 2.96 1.00
CA THR A 44 -12.08 2.16 0.70
C THR A 44 -13.17 2.99 0.03
N ARG A 45 -13.40 4.22 0.50
CA ARG A 45 -14.35 5.14 -0.14
C ARG A 45 -13.91 5.55 -1.56
N ALA A 46 -12.61 5.72 -1.79
CA ALA A 46 -12.10 6.08 -3.12
C ALA A 46 -12.16 4.90 -4.09
N ILE A 47 -11.94 3.67 -3.61
CA ILE A 47 -12.17 2.44 -4.37
C ILE A 47 -13.66 2.35 -4.72
N ASN A 48 -14.56 2.70 -3.80
CA ASN A 48 -16.01 2.58 -3.96
C ASN A 48 -16.41 1.18 -4.46
N PRO A 49 -16.02 0.11 -3.71
CA PRO A 49 -16.24 -1.25 -4.16
C PRO A 49 -17.75 -1.56 -4.18
N GLN A 50 -18.20 -2.25 -5.24
CA GLN A 50 -19.59 -2.65 -5.40
C GLN A 50 -19.74 -4.15 -5.09
N PRO A 51 -20.94 -4.61 -4.67
CA PRO A 51 -21.21 -6.03 -4.54
C PRO A 51 -20.88 -6.79 -5.83
N GLN A 52 -20.29 -7.99 -5.69
CA GLN A 52 -19.85 -8.87 -6.79
C GLN A 52 -18.69 -8.36 -7.65
N GLU A 53 -18.18 -7.14 -7.45
CA GLU A 53 -16.93 -6.75 -8.06
C GLU A 53 -15.77 -7.61 -7.56
N ARG A 54 -14.78 -7.81 -8.42
CA ARG A 54 -13.53 -8.45 -8.07
C ARG A 54 -12.45 -7.38 -7.88
N VAL A 55 -11.94 -7.25 -6.66
CA VAL A 55 -10.96 -6.21 -6.28
C VAL A 55 -9.62 -6.87 -5.95
N LEU A 56 -8.53 -6.37 -6.52
CA LEU A 56 -7.18 -6.72 -6.12
C LEU A 56 -6.68 -5.71 -5.08
N ASP A 57 -6.36 -6.19 -3.89
CA ASP A 57 -5.62 -5.44 -2.87
C ASP A 57 -4.18 -5.95 -2.86
N LEU A 58 -3.27 -5.20 -3.47
CA LEU A 58 -1.86 -5.57 -3.63
C LEU A 58 -1.02 -4.95 -2.52
N ALA A 59 -0.05 -5.69 -2.00
CA ALA A 59 0.65 -5.43 -0.75
C ALA A 59 -0.36 -5.34 0.43
N ALA A 60 -1.25 -6.32 0.48
CA ALA A 60 -2.37 -6.37 1.42
C ALA A 60 -1.93 -6.57 2.88
N GLY A 61 -0.68 -7.00 3.10
CA GLY A 61 -0.17 -7.32 4.42
C GLY A 61 -1.03 -8.38 5.10
N THR A 62 -1.47 -8.08 6.31
CA THR A 62 -2.35 -8.97 7.09
C THR A 62 -3.82 -8.94 6.66
N GLY A 63 -4.17 -8.30 5.53
CA GLY A 63 -5.51 -8.30 4.96
C GLY A 63 -6.55 -7.40 5.66
N THR A 64 -6.13 -6.54 6.58
CA THR A 64 -7.05 -5.67 7.32
C THR A 64 -7.80 -4.70 6.38
N SER A 65 -7.15 -4.20 5.32
CA SER A 65 -7.78 -3.37 4.29
C SER A 65 -8.68 -4.21 3.38
N SER A 66 -8.24 -5.40 3.01
CA SER A 66 -9.01 -6.35 2.20
C SER A 66 -10.33 -6.72 2.87
N ALA A 67 -10.31 -7.04 4.17
CA ALA A 67 -11.52 -7.31 4.95
C ALA A 67 -12.45 -6.09 5.03
N ALA A 68 -11.91 -4.87 5.07
CA ALA A 68 -12.72 -3.65 5.04
C ALA A 68 -13.41 -3.43 3.68
N ILE A 69 -12.72 -3.76 2.58
CA ILE A 69 -13.28 -3.71 1.21
C ILE A 69 -14.36 -4.78 1.04
N ALA A 70 -14.13 -6.00 1.52
CA ALA A 70 -15.06 -7.13 1.41
C ALA A 70 -16.42 -6.87 2.07
N LYS A 71 -16.51 -5.97 3.06
CA LYS A 71 -17.78 -5.55 3.67
C LYS A 71 -18.80 -4.94 2.69
N SER A 72 -18.35 -4.51 1.51
CA SER A 72 -19.24 -4.05 0.45
C SER A 72 -19.94 -5.18 -0.31
N GLY A 73 -19.56 -6.44 -0.09
CA GLY A 73 -19.96 -7.59 -0.90
C GLY A 73 -19.06 -7.85 -2.12
N ALA A 74 -17.94 -7.13 -2.25
CA ALA A 74 -16.93 -7.39 -3.26
C ALA A 74 -16.07 -8.62 -2.92
N HIS A 75 -15.66 -9.37 -3.93
CA HIS A 75 -14.66 -10.43 -3.82
C HIS A 75 -13.25 -9.81 -3.85
N VAL A 76 -12.48 -9.97 -2.80
CA VAL A 76 -11.16 -9.34 -2.65
C VAL A 76 -10.06 -10.39 -2.74
N VAL A 77 -9.14 -10.19 -3.67
CA VAL A 77 -7.87 -10.92 -3.70
C VAL A 77 -6.84 -10.08 -2.94
N ALA A 78 -6.50 -10.55 -1.74
CA ALA A 78 -5.47 -9.99 -0.88
C ALA A 78 -4.11 -10.57 -1.29
N ALA A 79 -3.34 -9.84 -2.09
CA ALA A 79 -2.06 -10.28 -2.62
C ALA A 79 -0.91 -9.60 -1.90
N ASP A 80 0.08 -10.38 -1.46
CA ASP A 80 1.30 -9.86 -0.83
C ASP A 80 2.52 -10.68 -1.25
N PHE A 81 3.70 -10.08 -1.22
CA PHE A 81 4.95 -10.77 -1.51
C PHE A 81 5.45 -11.58 -0.31
N SER A 82 5.18 -11.11 0.92
CA SER A 82 5.60 -11.72 2.18
C SER A 82 4.72 -12.94 2.53
N PRO A 83 5.29 -14.16 2.63
CA PRO A 83 4.55 -15.33 3.07
C PRO A 83 4.08 -15.21 4.53
N GLY A 84 4.85 -14.58 5.41
CA GLY A 84 4.47 -14.35 6.80
C GLY A 84 3.24 -13.45 6.94
N MET A 85 3.15 -12.38 6.13
CA MET A 85 1.95 -11.52 6.06
C MET A 85 0.72 -12.29 5.60
N ILE A 86 0.85 -13.13 4.58
CA ILE A 86 -0.23 -13.98 4.06
C ILE A 86 -0.70 -14.97 5.13
N GLU A 87 0.22 -15.60 5.85
CA GLU A 87 -0.13 -16.57 6.91
C GLU A 87 -0.93 -15.89 8.04
N VAL A 88 -0.43 -14.77 8.56
CA VAL A 88 -1.14 -13.98 9.59
C VAL A 88 -2.49 -13.49 9.05
N GLY A 89 -2.55 -13.07 7.79
CA GLY A 89 -3.79 -12.65 7.13
C GLY A 89 -4.82 -13.78 7.07
N LYS A 90 -4.42 -14.98 6.67
CA LYS A 90 -5.29 -16.17 6.65
C LYS A 90 -5.81 -16.53 8.03
N LEU A 91 -4.99 -16.41 9.08
CA LEU A 91 -5.43 -16.64 10.45
C LEU A 91 -6.50 -15.62 10.89
N LYS A 92 -6.35 -14.35 10.52
CA LYS A 92 -7.27 -13.27 10.91
C LYS A 92 -8.56 -13.24 10.09
N HIS A 93 -8.46 -13.41 8.78
CA HIS A 93 -9.54 -13.12 7.83
C HIS A 93 -9.86 -14.27 6.86
N GLY A 94 -9.13 -15.40 6.91
CA GLY A 94 -9.31 -16.53 5.98
C GLY A 94 -10.63 -17.27 6.12
N LYS A 95 -11.45 -16.94 7.14
CA LYS A 95 -12.82 -17.46 7.27
C LYS A 95 -13.85 -16.64 6.48
N ASP A 96 -13.50 -15.44 6.02
CA ASP A 96 -14.37 -14.61 5.19
C ASP A 96 -14.35 -15.17 3.75
N PRO A 97 -15.48 -15.68 3.23
CA PRO A 97 -15.52 -16.27 1.90
C PRO A 97 -15.29 -15.25 0.77
N LEU A 98 -15.32 -13.96 1.09
CA LEU A 98 -15.06 -12.87 0.13
C LEU A 98 -13.60 -12.45 0.08
N VAL A 99 -12.72 -13.02 0.92
CA VAL A 99 -11.29 -12.65 0.96
C VAL A 99 -10.42 -13.87 0.62
N GLU A 100 -9.72 -13.79 -0.50
CA GLU A 100 -8.75 -14.80 -0.96
C GLU A 100 -7.34 -14.27 -0.76
N PHE A 101 -6.44 -15.04 -0.13
CA PHE A 101 -5.04 -14.68 0.06
C PHE A 101 -4.13 -15.36 -0.97
N VAL A 102 -3.34 -14.57 -1.70
CA VAL A 102 -2.43 -15.02 -2.76
C VAL A 102 -1.04 -14.43 -2.55
N GLN A 103 0.01 -15.26 -2.61
CA GLN A 103 1.38 -14.74 -2.68
C GLN A 103 1.67 -14.27 -4.09
N ALA A 104 2.12 -13.02 -4.26
CA ALA A 104 2.38 -12.44 -5.57
C ALA A 104 3.48 -11.38 -5.56
N ASP A 105 4.28 -11.38 -6.62
CA ASP A 105 5.21 -10.31 -6.95
C ASP A 105 4.46 -9.21 -7.71
N ALA A 106 4.51 -7.98 -7.21
CA ALA A 106 3.87 -6.81 -7.82
C ALA A 106 4.36 -6.54 -9.26
N THR A 107 5.58 -6.97 -9.59
CA THR A 107 6.19 -6.77 -10.92
C THR A 107 5.86 -7.89 -11.92
N LYS A 108 5.18 -8.96 -11.45
CA LYS A 108 4.76 -10.11 -12.27
C LYS A 108 3.55 -10.79 -11.63
N LEU A 109 2.39 -10.19 -11.77
CA LEU A 109 1.16 -10.68 -11.16
C LEU A 109 0.68 -11.98 -11.81
N PRO A 110 0.32 -13.02 -11.01
CA PRO A 110 -0.13 -14.32 -11.53
C PRO A 110 -1.62 -14.30 -11.94
N PHE A 111 -2.08 -13.19 -12.48
CA PHE A 111 -3.47 -13.00 -12.89
C PHE A 111 -3.54 -12.70 -14.39
N ALA A 112 -4.63 -13.14 -15.03
CA ALA A 112 -4.89 -12.83 -16.43
C ALA A 112 -5.19 -11.33 -16.63
N ASP A 113 -5.02 -10.86 -17.86
CA ASP A 113 -5.40 -9.50 -18.24
C ASP A 113 -6.88 -9.25 -17.96
N ASN A 114 -7.22 -8.01 -17.57
CA ASN A 114 -8.60 -7.59 -17.39
C ASN A 114 -9.40 -8.47 -16.38
N SER A 115 -8.76 -8.85 -15.26
CA SER A 115 -9.34 -9.75 -14.25
C SER A 115 -10.09 -9.02 -13.13
N PHE A 116 -9.80 -7.72 -12.89
CA PHE A 116 -10.27 -6.98 -11.72
C PHE A 116 -11.04 -5.72 -12.13
N ASP A 117 -12.14 -5.45 -11.44
CA ASP A 117 -12.94 -4.25 -11.58
C ASP A 117 -12.28 -3.04 -10.90
N ALA A 118 -11.54 -3.30 -9.83
CA ALA A 118 -10.70 -2.31 -9.16
C ALA A 118 -9.40 -2.94 -8.68
N VAL A 119 -8.33 -2.15 -8.68
CA VAL A 119 -7.04 -2.51 -8.08
C VAL A 119 -6.62 -1.44 -7.08
N THR A 120 -6.04 -1.86 -5.96
CA THR A 120 -5.54 -0.93 -4.94
C THR A 120 -4.20 -1.40 -4.39
N MET A 121 -3.41 -0.45 -3.93
CA MET A 121 -2.17 -0.71 -3.20
C MET A 121 -1.99 0.39 -2.15
N SER A 122 -1.84 -0.01 -0.89
CA SER A 122 -1.69 0.93 0.22
C SER A 122 -0.34 0.71 0.92
N PHE A 123 0.50 1.76 0.94
CA PHE A 123 1.81 1.79 1.62
C PHE A 123 2.80 0.70 1.19
N GLY A 124 2.60 0.14 -0.01
CA GLY A 124 3.44 -0.93 -0.56
C GLY A 124 4.31 -0.49 -1.73
N LEU A 125 3.84 0.47 -2.54
CA LEU A 125 4.47 0.79 -3.82
C LEU A 125 5.90 1.34 -3.68
N ARG A 126 6.18 2.09 -2.61
CA ARG A 126 7.52 2.61 -2.31
C ARG A 126 8.55 1.51 -2.02
N ASN A 127 8.09 0.32 -1.64
CA ASN A 127 8.94 -0.84 -1.31
C ASN A 127 9.27 -1.69 -2.54
N VAL A 128 8.63 -1.43 -3.67
CA VAL A 128 8.87 -2.16 -4.94
C VAL A 128 10.11 -1.59 -5.63
N VAL A 129 11.01 -2.46 -6.09
CA VAL A 129 12.24 -2.07 -6.82
C VAL A 129 11.90 -1.33 -8.12
N GLU A 130 10.91 -1.84 -8.85
CA GLU A 130 10.44 -1.32 -10.13
C GLU A 130 8.97 -0.84 -10.04
N PRO A 131 8.69 0.30 -9.36
CA PRO A 131 7.31 0.73 -9.11
C PRO A 131 6.52 0.99 -10.40
N LYS A 132 7.16 1.46 -11.47
CA LYS A 132 6.51 1.66 -12.77
C LYS A 132 6.08 0.33 -13.41
N LYS A 133 6.86 -0.73 -13.22
CA LYS A 133 6.50 -2.07 -13.71
C LYS A 133 5.32 -2.64 -12.91
N ALA A 134 5.29 -2.43 -11.60
CA ALA A 134 4.12 -2.78 -10.79
C ALA A 134 2.86 -2.02 -11.24
N LEU A 135 2.96 -0.74 -11.56
CA LEU A 135 1.84 0.04 -12.10
C LEU A 135 1.39 -0.49 -13.48
N ALA A 136 2.32 -0.91 -14.34
CA ALA A 136 1.98 -1.54 -15.63
C ALA A 136 1.24 -2.89 -15.43
N GLU A 137 1.67 -3.71 -14.47
CA GLU A 137 0.97 -4.95 -14.12
C GLU A 137 -0.42 -4.68 -13.54
N LEU A 138 -0.57 -3.69 -12.65
CA LEU A 138 -1.87 -3.25 -12.15
C LEU A 138 -2.78 -2.77 -13.29
N TYR A 139 -2.22 -2.04 -14.28
CA TYR A 139 -2.99 -1.66 -15.48
C TYR A 139 -3.40 -2.88 -16.30
N ARG A 140 -2.49 -3.81 -16.54
CA ARG A 140 -2.75 -5.04 -17.32
C ARG A 140 -3.92 -5.83 -16.74
N VAL A 141 -3.91 -6.06 -15.42
CA VAL A 141 -4.94 -6.88 -14.76
C VAL A 141 -6.25 -6.13 -14.49
N THR A 142 -6.28 -4.81 -14.59
CA THR A 142 -7.52 -4.01 -14.46
C THR A 142 -8.37 -4.15 -15.72
N LYS A 143 -9.69 -4.36 -15.57
CA LYS A 143 -10.65 -4.37 -16.69
C LYS A 143 -10.76 -2.99 -17.35
N PRO A 144 -11.08 -2.91 -18.65
CA PRO A 144 -11.54 -1.65 -19.26
C PRO A 144 -12.70 -1.03 -18.45
N GLY A 145 -12.64 0.26 -18.18
CA GLY A 145 -13.56 0.95 -17.28
C GLY A 145 -13.29 0.76 -15.78
N GLY A 146 -12.40 -0.19 -15.43
CA GLY A 146 -11.97 -0.41 -14.06
C GLY A 146 -11.09 0.71 -13.52
N ARG A 147 -10.80 0.68 -12.22
CA ARG A 147 -10.11 1.77 -11.53
C ARG A 147 -8.93 1.32 -10.69
N ILE A 148 -7.95 2.22 -10.57
CA ILE A 148 -6.83 2.10 -9.65
C ILE A 148 -6.97 3.08 -8.50
N VAL A 149 -6.61 2.68 -7.29
CA VAL A 149 -6.47 3.55 -6.12
C VAL A 149 -5.16 3.22 -5.42
N ILE A 150 -4.26 4.21 -5.32
CA ILE A 150 -2.99 4.09 -4.58
C ILE A 150 -3.02 5.05 -3.39
N CYS A 151 -2.79 4.50 -2.20
CA CYS A 151 -2.61 5.27 -0.98
C CYS A 151 -1.15 5.13 -0.53
N GLU A 152 -0.39 6.22 -0.55
CA GLU A 152 1.03 6.15 -0.22
C GLU A 152 1.50 7.42 0.50
N PHE A 153 2.58 7.30 1.27
CA PHE A 153 3.27 8.45 1.83
C PHE A 153 3.64 9.43 0.73
N SER A 154 3.76 10.70 1.10
CA SER A 154 4.08 11.74 0.13
C SER A 154 4.73 12.94 0.80
N THR A 155 5.15 13.91 0.01
CA THR A 155 5.78 15.13 0.50
C THR A 155 4.72 16.18 0.81
N PRO A 156 4.57 16.63 2.07
CA PRO A 156 3.65 17.72 2.42
C PRO A 156 3.92 18.97 1.58
N PRO A 157 2.92 19.56 0.91
CA PRO A 157 3.14 20.77 0.08
C PRO A 157 3.48 22.01 0.90
N ASN A 158 2.95 22.13 2.12
CA ASN A 158 3.28 23.21 3.04
C ASN A 158 4.65 22.99 3.66
N SER A 159 5.56 23.98 3.56
CA SER A 159 6.94 23.88 4.05
C SER A 159 7.03 23.69 5.56
N VAL A 160 6.17 24.35 6.35
CA VAL A 160 6.15 24.22 7.81
C VAL A 160 5.75 22.80 8.22
N VAL A 161 4.69 22.27 7.61
CA VAL A 161 4.25 20.89 7.85
C VAL A 161 5.35 19.91 7.46
N ARG A 162 5.98 20.12 6.30
CA ARG A 162 7.07 19.27 5.81
C ARG A 162 8.27 19.26 6.76
N THR A 163 8.68 20.45 7.27
CA THR A 163 9.78 20.55 8.23
C THR A 163 9.45 19.81 9.53
N GLY A 164 8.24 20.00 10.06
CA GLY A 164 7.78 19.30 11.25
C GLY A 164 7.70 17.78 11.04
N TYR A 165 7.22 17.35 9.89
CA TYR A 165 7.12 15.94 9.54
C TYR A 165 8.50 15.28 9.39
N ASN A 166 9.45 15.93 8.73
CA ASN A 166 10.84 15.45 8.63
C ASN A 166 11.51 15.36 10.00
N LEU A 167 11.25 16.33 10.88
CA LEU A 167 11.74 16.27 12.26
C LEU A 167 11.13 15.06 13.02
N TYR A 168 9.83 14.81 12.83
CA TYR A 168 9.16 13.65 13.39
C TYR A 168 9.81 12.34 12.90
N LEU A 169 9.98 12.16 11.59
CA LEU A 169 10.59 10.97 11.01
C LEU A 169 12.01 10.71 11.52
N ARG A 170 12.83 11.77 11.63
CA ARG A 170 14.25 11.64 11.98
C ARG A 170 14.53 11.57 13.49
N LYS A 171 13.69 12.21 14.31
CA LYS A 171 13.96 12.35 15.75
C LYS A 171 12.96 11.61 16.64
N VAL A 172 11.68 11.66 16.34
CA VAL A 172 10.63 11.10 17.18
C VAL A 172 10.39 9.65 16.87
N MET A 173 10.25 9.29 15.61
CA MET A 173 9.92 7.92 15.20
C MET A 173 10.95 6.89 15.66
N PRO A 174 12.29 7.10 15.58
CA PRO A 174 13.27 6.15 16.13
C PRO A 174 13.17 5.98 17.66
N LEU A 175 12.80 7.03 18.40
CA LEU A 175 12.60 6.94 19.86
C LEU A 175 11.37 6.10 20.18
N VAL A 176 10.26 6.34 19.47
CA VAL A 176 9.03 5.56 19.61
C VAL A 176 9.27 4.09 19.25
N ALA A 177 10.03 3.84 18.18
CA ALA A 177 10.39 2.50 17.76
C ALA A 177 11.17 1.72 18.84
N LYS A 178 12.13 2.36 19.50
CA LYS A 178 12.91 1.74 20.59
C LYS A 178 12.04 1.30 21.78
N VAL A 179 10.92 1.98 22.01
CA VAL A 179 10.02 1.68 23.14
C VAL A 179 8.95 0.64 22.75
N SER A 180 8.53 0.63 21.47
CA SER A 180 7.37 -0.15 21.02
C SER A 180 7.72 -1.42 20.24
N SER A 181 8.96 -1.58 19.79
CA SER A 181 9.36 -2.67 18.88
C SER A 181 10.78 -3.16 19.15
N THR A 182 11.01 -4.45 18.87
CA THR A 182 12.33 -5.09 18.92
C THR A 182 13.15 -4.85 17.63
N ASN A 183 12.54 -4.31 16.56
CA ASN A 183 13.18 -4.15 15.25
C ASN A 183 13.34 -2.67 14.86
N THR A 184 14.43 -2.04 15.34
CA THR A 184 14.77 -0.63 15.06
C THR A 184 15.08 -0.39 13.58
N ASP A 185 15.59 -1.40 12.86
CA ASP A 185 16.04 -1.30 11.47
C ASP A 185 14.84 -1.10 10.52
N ALA A 186 13.71 -1.76 10.80
CA ALA A 186 12.47 -1.58 10.03
C ALA A 186 11.97 -0.13 10.03
N TYR A 187 12.18 0.60 11.12
CA TYR A 187 11.73 2.01 11.23
C TYR A 187 12.70 2.99 10.59
N THR A 188 14.00 2.67 10.62
CA THR A 188 15.00 3.43 9.85
C THR A 188 14.70 3.30 8.37
N TYR A 189 14.47 2.07 7.89
CA TYR A 189 14.04 1.80 6.52
C TYR A 189 12.75 2.56 6.16
N LEU A 190 11.75 2.58 7.06
CA LEU A 190 10.50 3.31 6.85
C LEU A 190 10.75 4.81 6.63
N ALA A 191 11.58 5.45 7.47
CA ALA A 191 11.92 6.87 7.33
C ALA A 191 12.64 7.14 6.01
N ASP A 192 13.67 6.36 5.71
CA ASP A 192 14.47 6.52 4.50
C ASP A 192 13.64 6.28 3.23
N SER A 193 12.77 5.25 3.23
CA SER A 193 11.89 4.95 2.10
C SER A 193 10.83 6.02 1.85
N ILE A 194 10.37 6.72 2.90
CA ILE A 194 9.45 7.85 2.77
C ILE A 194 10.17 9.08 2.21
N GLU A 195 11.39 9.37 2.67
CA GLU A 195 12.18 10.52 2.21
C GLU A 195 12.60 10.38 0.74
N ASP A 196 12.92 9.16 0.29
CA ASP A 196 13.28 8.83 -1.09
C ASP A 196 12.06 8.78 -2.05
N TRP A 197 10.84 8.72 -1.49
CA TRP A 197 9.63 8.56 -2.29
C TRP A 197 9.19 9.86 -2.96
N PRO A 198 8.79 9.83 -4.24
CA PRO A 198 8.43 11.03 -4.99
C PRO A 198 7.15 11.70 -4.50
N ALA A 199 7.03 12.99 -4.82
CA ALA A 199 5.84 13.78 -4.55
C ALA A 199 4.64 13.35 -5.41
N GLN A 200 3.44 13.79 -5.03
CA GLN A 200 2.15 13.44 -5.61
C GLN A 200 2.08 13.58 -7.14
N ALA A 201 2.63 14.66 -7.68
CA ALA A 201 2.58 14.92 -9.12
C ALA A 201 3.38 13.89 -9.92
N THR A 202 4.53 13.45 -9.40
CA THR A 202 5.37 12.43 -10.03
C THR A 202 4.68 11.07 -10.03
N LEU A 203 4.08 10.64 -8.90
CA LEU A 203 3.31 9.40 -8.86
C LEU A 203 2.08 9.47 -9.79
N SER A 204 1.40 10.62 -9.86
CA SER A 204 0.32 10.83 -10.84
C SER A 204 0.80 10.66 -12.28
N SER A 205 2.03 11.13 -12.62
CA SER A 205 2.62 10.91 -13.94
C SER A 205 2.85 9.43 -14.20
N TRP A 206 3.45 8.70 -13.26
CA TRP A 206 3.70 7.26 -13.41
C TRP A 206 2.41 6.45 -13.62
N ILE A 207 1.32 6.83 -12.94
CA ILE A 207 0.01 6.19 -13.12
C ILE A 207 -0.53 6.47 -14.54
N ARG A 208 -0.35 7.72 -15.08
CA ARG A 208 -0.72 8.03 -16.48
C ARG A 208 0.17 7.29 -17.48
N ASP A 209 1.47 7.24 -17.23
CA ASP A 209 2.43 6.54 -18.08
C ASP A 209 2.12 5.04 -18.18
N ALA A 210 1.53 4.43 -17.14
CA ALA A 210 1.03 3.07 -17.15
C ALA A 210 -0.24 2.89 -18.01
N GLY A 211 -0.92 3.97 -18.43
CA GLY A 211 -2.09 3.94 -19.31
C GLY A 211 -3.40 4.39 -18.64
N PHE A 212 -3.43 4.65 -17.35
CA PHE A 212 -4.62 5.14 -16.67
C PHE A 212 -4.92 6.60 -17.05
N THR A 213 -6.20 6.91 -17.17
CA THR A 213 -6.72 8.26 -17.47
C THR A 213 -7.46 8.83 -16.28
N GLN A 214 -7.90 10.10 -16.35
CA GLN A 214 -8.60 10.79 -15.27
C GLN A 214 -7.85 10.71 -13.93
N VAL A 215 -6.51 10.70 -14.00
CA VAL A 215 -5.66 10.58 -12.82
C VAL A 215 -5.72 11.86 -12.00
N ALA A 216 -6.18 11.71 -10.77
CA ALA A 216 -6.24 12.77 -9.77
C ALA A 216 -5.70 12.28 -8.43
N TYR A 217 -5.29 13.21 -7.57
CA TYR A 217 -4.90 12.88 -6.20
C TYR A 217 -5.54 13.81 -5.18
N ARG A 218 -5.62 13.34 -3.97
CA ARG A 218 -6.06 14.09 -2.78
C ARG A 218 -5.09 13.87 -1.65
N ASN A 219 -4.65 14.97 -1.04
CA ASN A 219 -3.82 14.94 0.16
C ASN A 219 -4.65 14.51 1.38
N LEU A 220 -4.09 13.63 2.18
CA LEU A 220 -4.58 13.25 3.50
C LEU A 220 -3.54 13.72 4.54
N THR A 221 -4.01 14.05 5.74
CA THR A 221 -3.14 14.49 6.86
C THR A 221 -2.14 15.55 6.38
N ALA A 222 -2.64 16.66 5.84
CA ALA A 222 -1.86 17.79 5.33
C ALA A 222 -0.81 17.42 4.25
N GLY A 223 -0.98 16.28 3.56
CA GLY A 223 -0.09 15.82 2.49
C GLY A 223 1.01 14.86 2.94
N VAL A 224 1.01 14.43 4.20
CA VAL A 224 1.85 13.31 4.68
C VAL A 224 1.54 12.02 3.92
N VAL A 225 0.29 11.83 3.56
CA VAL A 225 -0.21 10.75 2.71
C VAL A 225 -0.98 11.35 1.54
N ALA A 226 -0.88 10.75 0.39
CA ALA A 226 -1.68 11.08 -0.78
C ALA A 226 -2.42 9.86 -1.31
N LEU A 227 -3.66 10.09 -1.72
CA LEU A 227 -4.52 9.09 -2.32
C LEU A 227 -4.69 9.45 -3.79
N HIS A 228 -4.22 8.56 -4.67
CA HIS A 228 -4.31 8.71 -6.12
C HIS A 228 -5.41 7.80 -6.66
N ARG A 229 -6.12 8.26 -7.66
CA ARG A 229 -7.13 7.49 -8.39
C ARG A 229 -6.97 7.70 -9.89
N GLY A 230 -7.18 6.63 -10.65
CA GLY A 230 -7.22 6.65 -12.12
C GLY A 230 -8.23 5.64 -12.65
N ILE A 231 -8.57 5.76 -13.92
CA ILE A 231 -9.51 4.87 -14.62
C ILE A 231 -8.79 4.26 -15.82
N LYS A 232 -8.94 2.94 -16.04
CA LYS A 232 -8.52 2.32 -17.28
C LYS A 232 -9.53 2.67 -18.36
N PRO A 233 -9.12 3.23 -19.52
CA PRO A 233 -10.05 3.56 -20.59
C PRO A 233 -10.91 2.37 -21.01
N VAL A 234 -12.14 2.64 -21.40
CA VAL A 234 -12.96 1.72 -22.19
C VAL A 234 -12.51 1.91 -23.62
N SER A 235 -11.77 0.99 -24.16
CA SER A 235 -11.23 1.02 -25.54
C SER A 235 -12.36 1.00 -26.56
#